data_6dde41c327a8ee3430e8dd989396916c
#
_entry.id   6dde41c327a8ee3430e8dd989396916c
#
_cell.length_a   1.000
_cell.length_b   1.000
_cell.length_c   1.000
_cell.angle_alpha   90.00
_cell.angle_beta   90.00
_cell.angle_gamma   90.00
#
_symmetry.space_group_name_H-M   'P 1'
#
loop_
_entity.id
_entity.type
_entity.pdbx_description
1 polymer ?
#
loop_
_entity_poly.entity_id
_entity_poly.type
_entity_poly.pdbx_seq_one_letter_code
_entity_poly.pdbx_strand_id
1 'polypeptide(L)'
;MRVPILLSSLALVATPALAQHGMQGMDHGQMAGMNHDDMGAMMAGNPYGQAEMDMHQKMMAAKEGDAAEMWTRKMIEHHRGAIAMSRVAVREARDPQTRQMAQMTITKQEKDIGELQGWLRSHGKRPE
;
A
#
# COMPACT_ATOMS: atom_id res chain seq x y z
N MET A 1 -32.29 -57.42 -14.24
CA MET A 1 -32.52 -56.25 -13.38
C MET A 1 -31.83 -55.07 -14.04
N ARG A 2 -32.57 -54.07 -14.54
CA ARG A 2 -32.06 -52.88 -15.20
C ARG A 2 -32.19 -51.72 -14.17
N VAL A 3 -31.06 -51.10 -13.82
CA VAL A 3 -30.98 -49.93 -12.95
C VAL A 3 -31.09 -48.67 -13.81
N PRO A 4 -32.02 -47.73 -13.54
CA PRO A 4 -32.09 -46.49 -14.28
C PRO A 4 -31.03 -45.50 -13.80
N ILE A 5 -30.29 -44.90 -14.75
CA ILE A 5 -29.36 -43.82 -14.52
C ILE A 5 -30.16 -42.52 -14.43
N LEU A 6 -30.18 -41.91 -13.22
CA LEU A 6 -30.73 -40.58 -13.00
C LEU A 6 -29.72 -39.53 -13.48
N LEU A 7 -30.05 -38.84 -14.56
CA LEU A 7 -29.32 -37.62 -15.01
C LEU A 7 -29.71 -36.48 -14.08
N SER A 8 -28.77 -36.07 -13.21
CA SER A 8 -28.88 -34.84 -12.44
C SER A 8 -28.52 -33.65 -13.31
N SER A 9 -29.53 -32.83 -13.60
CA SER A 9 -29.35 -31.57 -14.30
C SER A 9 -28.64 -30.55 -13.39
N LEU A 10 -27.40 -30.19 -13.72
CA LEU A 10 -26.63 -29.15 -13.04
C LEU A 10 -27.16 -27.78 -13.50
N ALA A 11 -27.91 -27.11 -12.65
CA ALA A 11 -28.35 -25.73 -12.88
C ALA A 11 -27.16 -24.79 -12.74
N LEU A 12 -26.76 -24.17 -13.85
CA LEU A 12 -25.74 -23.13 -13.88
C LEU A 12 -26.32 -21.84 -13.24
N VAL A 13 -25.96 -21.57 -12.00
CA VAL A 13 -26.30 -20.31 -11.34
C VAL A 13 -25.38 -19.23 -11.89
N ALA A 14 -25.92 -18.35 -12.72
CA ALA A 14 -25.24 -17.15 -13.17
C ALA A 14 -25.08 -16.19 -11.98
N THR A 15 -23.86 -16.03 -11.49
CA THR A 15 -23.50 -14.96 -10.56
C THR A 15 -23.55 -13.61 -11.29
N PRO A 16 -24.20 -12.58 -10.73
CA PRO A 16 -24.14 -11.25 -11.33
C PRO A 16 -22.70 -10.74 -11.26
N ALA A 17 -22.17 -10.33 -12.41
CA ALA A 17 -20.90 -9.62 -12.51
C ALA A 17 -21.00 -8.34 -11.65
N LEU A 18 -20.27 -8.33 -10.53
CA LEU A 18 -20.00 -7.10 -9.80
C LEU A 18 -19.28 -6.17 -10.79
N ALA A 19 -19.94 -5.08 -11.11
CA ALA A 19 -19.37 -4.02 -11.92
C ALA A 19 -18.02 -3.62 -11.31
N GLN A 20 -16.94 -3.96 -11.98
CA GLN A 20 -15.64 -3.36 -11.76
C GLN A 20 -15.80 -1.89 -12.09
N HIS A 21 -16.02 -1.08 -11.06
CA HIS A 21 -15.78 0.35 -11.19
C HIS A 21 -14.28 0.47 -11.42
N GLY A 22 -13.96 0.65 -12.71
CA GLY A 22 -12.61 0.92 -13.14
C GLY A 22 -12.08 2.11 -12.33
N MET A 23 -11.01 1.89 -11.59
CA MET A 23 -10.06 2.93 -11.28
C MET A 23 -9.54 3.41 -12.64
N GLN A 24 -10.23 4.38 -13.22
CA GLN A 24 -9.72 5.12 -14.38
C GLN A 24 -8.41 5.73 -13.93
N GLY A 25 -7.34 5.29 -14.58
CA GLY A 25 -5.98 5.67 -14.28
C GLY A 25 -5.84 7.18 -14.15
N MET A 26 -5.36 7.61 -13.02
CA MET A 26 -4.71 8.91 -12.94
C MET A 26 -3.50 8.82 -13.86
N ASP A 27 -3.55 9.59 -14.92
CA ASP A 27 -2.47 9.67 -15.91
C ASP A 27 -1.22 10.18 -15.21
N HIS A 28 -0.23 9.29 -15.04
CA HIS A 28 1.07 9.63 -14.45
C HIS A 28 1.81 10.75 -15.21
N GLY A 29 1.36 11.08 -16.42
CA GLY A 29 1.85 12.20 -17.21
C GLY A 29 1.44 13.58 -16.67
N GLN A 30 0.35 13.67 -15.93
CA GLN A 30 -0.12 14.96 -15.39
C GLN A 30 0.66 15.43 -14.15
N MET A 31 1.33 14.54 -13.42
CA MET A 31 2.13 14.94 -12.26
C MET A 31 3.43 15.67 -12.62
N ALA A 32 3.96 15.49 -13.83
CA ALA A 32 5.21 16.12 -14.27
C ALA A 32 5.09 17.62 -14.58
N GLY A 33 3.87 18.16 -14.64
CA GLY A 33 3.59 19.56 -14.95
C GLY A 33 2.92 20.36 -13.83
N MET A 34 2.66 19.73 -12.67
CA MET A 34 2.05 20.43 -11.53
C MET A 34 3.07 21.36 -10.87
N ASN A 35 2.71 22.63 -10.78
CA ASN A 35 3.45 23.61 -9.99
C ASN A 35 3.14 23.43 -8.48
N HIS A 36 3.97 24.07 -7.64
CA HIS A 36 3.85 23.96 -6.18
C HIS A 36 2.46 24.36 -5.64
N ASP A 37 1.79 25.30 -6.31
CA ASP A 37 0.49 25.81 -5.89
C ASP A 37 -0.62 24.77 -6.13
N ASP A 38 -0.57 24.05 -7.26
CA ASP A 38 -1.52 22.98 -7.59
C ASP A 38 -1.35 21.78 -6.63
N MET A 39 -0.11 21.46 -6.26
CA MET A 39 0.19 20.41 -5.28
C MET A 39 -0.31 20.79 -3.88
N GLY A 40 -0.14 22.07 -3.50
CA GLY A 40 -0.68 22.62 -2.25
C GLY A 40 -2.20 22.53 -2.19
N ALA A 41 -2.88 22.82 -3.29
CA ALA A 41 -4.34 22.72 -3.38
C ALA A 41 -4.85 21.26 -3.31
N MET A 42 -4.17 20.31 -3.93
CA MET A 42 -4.50 18.87 -3.81
C MET A 42 -4.29 18.33 -2.39
N MET A 43 -3.36 18.93 -1.63
CA MET A 43 -3.09 18.54 -0.24
C MET A 43 -4.00 19.27 0.76
N ALA A 44 -4.66 20.36 0.33
CA ALA A 44 -5.58 21.12 1.18
C ALA A 44 -6.75 20.22 1.62
N GLY A 45 -6.81 19.91 2.92
CA GLY A 45 -7.83 19.03 3.50
C GLY A 45 -7.51 17.53 3.53
N ASN A 46 -6.36 17.10 2.97
CA ASN A 46 -5.88 15.73 3.14
C ASN A 46 -4.80 15.67 4.25
N PRO A 47 -5.13 15.23 5.46
CA PRO A 47 -4.15 15.18 6.56
C PRO A 47 -3.01 14.18 6.31
N TYR A 48 -3.15 13.28 5.36
CA TYR A 48 -2.14 12.27 4.99
C TYR A 48 -1.24 12.70 3.84
N GLY A 49 -1.59 13.75 3.10
CA GLY A 49 -0.95 14.14 1.85
C GLY A 49 0.57 14.26 1.93
N GLN A 50 1.10 14.87 3.00
CA GLN A 50 2.56 14.97 3.19
C GLN A 50 3.22 13.60 3.36
N ALA A 51 2.61 12.70 4.16
CA ALA A 51 3.15 11.37 4.38
C ALA A 51 3.12 10.51 3.11
N GLU A 52 2.07 10.64 2.29
CA GLU A 52 1.92 9.97 1.00
C GLU A 52 2.98 10.44 -0.01
N MET A 53 3.20 11.74 -0.11
CA MET A 53 4.23 12.32 -1.00
C MET A 53 5.63 11.88 -0.60
N ASP A 54 5.98 11.99 0.68
CA ASP A 54 7.29 11.62 1.20
C ASP A 54 7.56 10.13 0.94
N MET A 55 6.57 9.28 1.17
CA MET A 55 6.64 7.85 0.88
C MET A 55 6.91 7.60 -0.60
N HIS A 56 6.14 8.23 -1.48
CA HIS A 56 6.28 8.07 -2.93
C HIS A 56 7.68 8.49 -3.41
N GLN A 57 8.16 9.66 -2.99
CA GLN A 57 9.48 10.15 -3.35
C GLN A 57 10.61 9.20 -2.93
N LYS A 58 10.54 8.70 -1.69
CA LYS A 58 11.54 7.77 -1.15
C LYS A 58 11.51 6.42 -1.85
N MET A 59 10.33 5.88 -2.13
CA MET A 59 10.19 4.66 -2.91
C MET A 59 10.74 4.81 -4.34
N MET A 60 10.54 5.97 -4.97
CA MET A 60 11.08 6.27 -6.30
C MET A 60 12.60 6.45 -6.28
N ALA A 61 13.16 6.94 -5.19
CA ALA A 61 14.61 7.09 -5.02
C ALA A 61 15.32 5.75 -4.75
N ALA A 62 14.63 4.75 -4.20
CA ALA A 62 15.17 3.42 -3.91
C ALA A 62 15.36 2.61 -5.20
N LYS A 63 16.49 2.79 -5.88
CA LYS A 63 16.83 2.20 -7.20
C LYS A 63 18.07 1.32 -7.16
N GLU A 64 18.68 1.11 -5.99
CA GLU A 64 19.95 0.42 -5.85
C GLU A 64 19.79 -1.11 -5.91
N GLY A 65 20.79 -1.76 -6.49
CA GLY A 65 20.97 -3.20 -6.50
C GLY A 65 20.13 -3.95 -7.52
N ASP A 66 20.03 -5.24 -7.33
CA ASP A 66 19.19 -6.14 -8.13
C ASP A 66 17.71 -6.03 -7.72
N ALA A 67 16.84 -6.82 -8.36
CA ALA A 67 15.40 -6.77 -8.10
C ALA A 67 15.04 -7.10 -6.63
N ALA A 68 15.78 -7.99 -5.96
CA ALA A 68 15.54 -8.36 -4.56
C ALA A 68 15.95 -7.23 -3.61
N GLU A 69 17.13 -6.65 -3.82
CA GLU A 69 17.59 -5.50 -3.04
C GLU A 69 16.67 -4.28 -3.24
N MET A 70 16.34 -3.97 -4.49
CA MET A 70 15.46 -2.85 -4.81
C MET A 70 14.07 -3.02 -4.19
N TRP A 71 13.50 -4.23 -4.24
CA TRP A 71 12.24 -4.53 -3.58
C TRP A 71 12.34 -4.31 -2.07
N THR A 72 13.38 -4.83 -1.43
CA THR A 72 13.59 -4.71 0.02
C THR A 72 13.69 -3.23 0.44
N ARG A 73 14.46 -2.41 -0.27
CA ARG A 73 14.59 -0.97 -0.01
C ARG A 73 13.26 -0.23 -0.21
N LYS A 74 12.54 -0.51 -1.30
CA LYS A 74 11.21 0.06 -1.53
C LYS A 74 10.21 -0.31 -0.45
N MET A 75 10.24 -1.54 0.04
CA MET A 75 9.36 -1.98 1.12
C MET A 75 9.69 -1.31 2.46
N ILE A 76 10.97 -1.04 2.75
CA ILE A 76 11.34 -0.24 3.92
C ILE A 76 10.71 1.15 3.85
N GLU A 77 10.83 1.84 2.71
CA GLU A 77 10.24 3.17 2.54
C GLU A 77 8.71 3.16 2.55
N HIS A 78 8.09 2.14 1.97
CA HIS A 78 6.64 1.94 2.06
C HIS A 78 6.17 1.78 3.51
N HIS A 79 6.89 0.98 4.31
CA HIS A 79 6.56 0.77 5.73
C HIS A 79 6.78 2.05 6.56
N ARG A 80 7.83 2.83 6.28
CA ARG A 80 8.03 4.16 6.89
C ARG A 80 6.87 5.12 6.57
N GLY A 81 6.39 5.11 5.33
CA GLY A 81 5.21 5.88 4.92
C GLY A 81 3.94 5.44 5.65
N ALA A 82 3.72 4.12 5.77
CA ALA A 82 2.60 3.58 6.52
C ALA A 82 2.64 3.98 8.01
N ILE A 83 3.83 4.01 8.62
CA ILE A 83 4.03 4.52 9.99
C ILE A 83 3.69 6.01 10.06
N ALA A 84 4.15 6.82 9.10
CA ALA A 84 3.86 8.26 9.07
C ALA A 84 2.35 8.52 8.97
N MET A 85 1.63 7.85 8.06
CA MET A 85 0.17 7.93 7.95
C MET A 85 -0.53 7.46 9.23
N SER A 86 -0.07 6.37 9.83
CA SER A 86 -0.65 5.85 11.07
C SER A 86 -0.47 6.82 12.24
N ARG A 87 0.64 7.55 12.33
CA ARG A 87 0.85 8.62 13.32
C ARG A 87 -0.13 9.77 13.15
N VAL A 88 -0.48 10.13 11.90
CA VAL A 88 -1.54 11.10 11.63
C VAL A 88 -2.88 10.58 12.13
N ALA A 89 -3.23 9.33 11.82
CA ALA A 89 -4.48 8.71 12.28
C ALA A 89 -4.58 8.67 13.82
N VAL A 90 -3.48 8.35 14.52
CA VAL A 90 -3.44 8.37 16.00
C VAL A 90 -3.75 9.75 16.55
N ARG A 91 -3.25 10.82 15.91
CA ARG A 91 -3.48 12.21 16.37
C ARG A 91 -4.87 12.75 16.01
N GLU A 92 -5.35 12.45 14.80
CA GLU A 92 -6.43 13.21 14.18
C GLU A 92 -7.73 12.42 14.01
N ALA A 93 -7.68 11.08 13.97
CA ALA A 93 -8.89 10.28 13.85
C ALA A 93 -9.76 10.42 15.11
N ARG A 94 -11.05 10.71 14.92
CA ARG A 94 -12.01 10.82 16.02
C ARG A 94 -12.42 9.47 16.59
N ASP A 95 -12.44 8.45 15.72
CA ASP A 95 -12.83 7.10 16.08
C ASP A 95 -11.73 6.39 16.89
N PRO A 96 -12.03 5.92 18.12
CA PRO A 96 -11.05 5.24 18.97
C PRO A 96 -10.53 3.93 18.37
N GLN A 97 -11.37 3.20 17.65
CA GLN A 97 -10.97 1.94 17.01
C GLN A 97 -9.94 2.19 15.89
N THR A 98 -10.16 3.23 15.09
CA THR A 98 -9.18 3.66 14.07
C THR A 98 -7.84 4.03 14.70
N ARG A 99 -7.82 4.79 15.82
CA ARG A 99 -6.56 5.10 16.52
C ARG A 99 -5.86 3.85 17.03
N GLN A 100 -6.61 2.89 17.57
CA GLN A 100 -6.04 1.64 18.04
C GLN A 100 -5.42 0.83 16.88
N MET A 101 -6.13 0.69 15.75
CA MET A 101 -5.60 0.01 14.56
C MET A 101 -4.33 0.70 14.04
N ALA A 102 -4.32 2.02 14.00
CA ALA A 102 -3.14 2.79 13.59
C ALA A 102 -1.94 2.55 14.52
N GLN A 103 -2.16 2.50 15.84
CA GLN A 103 -1.09 2.17 16.79
C GLN A 103 -0.54 0.76 16.61
N MET A 104 -1.40 -0.22 16.36
CA MET A 104 -0.99 -1.59 16.06
C MET A 104 -0.20 -1.66 14.73
N THR A 105 -0.61 -0.88 13.74
CA THR A 105 0.08 -0.78 12.46
C THR A 105 1.50 -0.25 12.65
N ILE A 106 1.69 0.81 13.44
CA ILE A 106 3.02 1.36 13.75
C ILE A 106 3.93 0.25 14.30
N THR A 107 3.50 -0.45 15.35
CA THR A 107 4.30 -1.50 15.99
C THR A 107 4.66 -2.62 15.01
N LYS A 108 3.68 -3.05 14.19
CA LYS A 108 3.92 -4.10 13.20
C LYS A 108 4.92 -3.67 12.13
N GLN A 109 4.75 -2.47 11.59
CA GLN A 109 5.61 -1.96 10.51
C GLN A 109 7.05 -1.69 11.00
N GLU A 110 7.24 -1.26 12.25
CA GLU A 110 8.57 -1.12 12.85
C GLU A 110 9.29 -2.47 12.94
N LYS A 111 8.58 -3.54 13.30
CA LYS A 111 9.13 -4.90 13.30
C LYS A 111 9.49 -5.35 11.89
N ASP A 112 8.60 -5.18 10.92
CA ASP A 112 8.80 -5.57 9.53
C ASP A 112 10.02 -4.83 8.92
N ILE A 113 10.22 -3.54 9.22
CA ILE A 113 11.43 -2.79 8.84
C ILE A 113 12.69 -3.44 9.41
N GLY A 114 12.66 -3.85 10.68
CA GLY A 114 13.78 -4.54 11.31
C GLY A 114 14.15 -5.84 10.59
N GLU A 115 13.18 -6.60 10.15
CA GLU A 115 13.36 -7.83 9.37
C GLU A 115 13.95 -7.55 7.98
N LEU A 116 13.43 -6.55 7.26
CA LEU A 116 13.95 -6.13 5.95
C LEU A 116 15.39 -5.63 6.03
N GLN A 117 15.71 -4.83 7.05
CA GLN A 117 17.10 -4.40 7.30
C GLN A 117 18.01 -5.57 7.69
N GLY A 118 17.48 -6.57 8.40
CA GLY A 118 18.17 -7.82 8.69
C GLY A 118 18.51 -8.59 7.41
N TRP A 119 17.59 -8.63 6.46
CA TRP A 119 17.83 -9.22 5.14
C TRP A 119 18.96 -8.51 4.40
N LEU A 120 18.96 -7.17 4.35
CA LEU A 120 20.04 -6.38 3.73
C LEU A 120 21.39 -6.73 4.35
N ARG A 121 21.50 -6.73 5.68
CA ARG A 121 22.76 -7.08 6.37
C ARG A 121 23.24 -8.49 6.05
N SER A 122 22.36 -9.47 6.07
CA SER A 122 22.71 -10.87 5.78
C SER A 122 23.17 -11.12 4.34
N HIS A 123 22.81 -10.22 3.43
CA HIS A 123 23.23 -10.23 2.03
C HIS A 123 24.39 -9.26 1.72
N GLY A 124 25.09 -8.77 2.75
CA GLY A 124 26.23 -7.87 2.59
C GLY A 124 25.87 -6.48 2.08
N LYS A 125 24.60 -6.09 2.23
CA LYS A 125 24.09 -4.78 1.83
C LYS A 125 24.02 -3.84 3.04
N ARG A 126 24.25 -2.54 2.78
CA ARG A 126 24.10 -1.51 3.81
C ARG A 126 22.63 -1.36 4.20
N PRO A 127 22.28 -1.48 5.48
CA PRO A 127 20.93 -1.14 5.95
C PRO A 127 20.68 0.36 5.80
N GLU A 128 19.41 0.75 5.70
CA GLU A 128 18.97 2.16 5.60
C GLU A 128 18.59 2.72 6.96
#